data_8d577dc5d24072a2eca2afc977629912
#
_entry.id   8d577dc5d24072a2eca2afc977629912
#
_cell.length_a   1.000
_cell.length_b   1.000
_cell.length_c   1.000
_cell.angle_alpha   90.00
_cell.angle_beta   90.00
_cell.angle_gamma   90.00
#
_symmetry.space_group_name_H-M   'P 1'
#
loop_
_entity.id
_entity.type
_entity.pdbx_description
1 polymer ?
#
loop_
_entity_poly.entity_id
_entity_poly.type
_entity_poly.pdbx_seq_one_letter_code
_entity_poly.pdbx_strand_id
1 'polypeptide(L)'
;AKEVIHLTDKVGTEIVGLQLSELTDQQKDELALLIAERVVVFFRDQKLSPQAQWDLGDYYGNIEVHPQAPHVTGLPGATVIWNDYKIKQGLDLNFNNINFGNWDSVRHPAIGNNVWHTDLVHERQPAGYTHLHLDAIPETGGDTMWISNYAAYDKLSDEFKKFLDGKKAVYVSAHSYLNRKDPLGGPKKVERIHPLVRTHPATGWKYLAVNRVMTTRILGLSPIESDMVLNFLFDVCEKNADIQVRFKWTNTKPGYGTSAIWDNRVSQHRNVWDHEGK
;
A
#
# COMPACT_ATOMS: atom_id res chain seq x y z
N ALA A 1 -9.31 17.34 15.83
CA ALA A 1 -10.39 16.50 15.26
C ALA A 1 -11.70 16.77 16.02
N LYS A 2 -12.84 16.68 15.31
CA LYS A 2 -14.17 16.71 15.95
C LYS A 2 -14.55 15.33 16.48
N GLU A 3 -14.15 14.30 15.78
CA GLU A 3 -14.46 12.90 16.10
C GLU A 3 -13.35 11.99 15.58
N VAL A 4 -13.14 10.86 16.29
CA VAL A 4 -12.25 9.77 15.89
C VAL A 4 -13.08 8.49 15.90
N ILE A 5 -13.24 7.85 14.73
CA ILE A 5 -14.10 6.68 14.54
C ILE A 5 -13.23 5.47 14.19
N HIS A 6 -13.15 4.48 15.08
CA HIS A 6 -12.51 3.20 14.76
C HIS A 6 -13.46 2.37 13.91
N LEU A 7 -13.06 2.05 12.67
CA LEU A 7 -13.90 1.32 11.72
C LEU A 7 -13.99 -0.18 12.04
N THR A 8 -12.91 -0.73 12.58
CA THR A 8 -12.84 -2.09 13.12
C THR A 8 -11.98 -2.10 14.38
N ASP A 9 -12.00 -3.19 15.12
CA ASP A 9 -11.15 -3.35 16.30
C ASP A 9 -9.64 -3.34 15.95
N LYS A 10 -9.24 -3.95 14.83
CA LYS A 10 -7.85 -4.22 14.48
C LYS A 10 -7.24 -3.26 13.44
N VAL A 11 -8.04 -2.60 12.63
CA VAL A 11 -7.55 -1.83 11.49
C VAL A 11 -8.54 -0.74 11.07
N GLY A 12 -8.00 0.43 10.71
CA GLY A 12 -8.74 1.53 10.13
C GLY A 12 -9.36 2.46 11.18
N THR A 13 -9.10 3.74 10.99
CA THR A 13 -9.66 4.83 11.80
C THR A 13 -10.00 6.00 10.90
N GLU A 14 -11.18 6.57 11.03
CA GLU A 14 -11.57 7.80 10.34
C GLU A 14 -11.46 8.99 11.31
N ILE A 15 -10.82 10.07 10.88
CA ILE A 15 -10.74 11.32 11.62
C ILE A 15 -11.64 12.36 10.94
N VAL A 16 -12.62 12.84 11.68
CA VAL A 16 -13.62 13.79 11.19
C VAL A 16 -13.26 15.22 11.59
N GLY A 17 -13.42 16.15 10.65
CA GLY A 17 -13.33 17.58 10.91
C GLY A 17 -11.91 18.10 11.14
N LEU A 18 -10.92 17.48 10.46
CA LEU A 18 -9.53 17.90 10.45
C LEU A 18 -9.08 18.07 9.00
N GLN A 19 -8.28 19.10 8.71
CA GLN A 19 -7.65 19.32 7.41
C GLN A 19 -6.17 18.93 7.48
N LEU A 20 -5.73 18.06 6.58
CA LEU A 20 -4.34 17.60 6.52
C LEU A 20 -3.35 18.75 6.20
N SER A 21 -3.81 19.75 5.43
CA SER A 21 -3.02 20.93 5.09
C SER A 21 -2.80 21.92 6.24
N GLU A 22 -3.49 21.74 7.38
CA GLU A 22 -3.49 22.66 8.52
C GLU A 22 -2.90 22.02 9.78
N LEU A 23 -2.28 20.84 9.67
CA LEU A 23 -1.72 20.14 10.82
C LEU A 23 -0.49 20.87 11.38
N THR A 24 -0.46 21.04 12.70
CA THR A 24 0.77 21.41 13.41
C THR A 24 1.75 20.22 13.42
N ASP A 25 3.03 20.47 13.68
CA ASP A 25 4.03 19.41 13.74
C ASP A 25 3.71 18.38 14.83
N GLN A 26 3.22 18.81 16.00
CA GLN A 26 2.74 17.90 17.04
C GLN A 26 1.60 17.00 16.52
N GLN A 27 0.65 17.56 15.78
CA GLN A 27 -0.47 16.79 15.22
C GLN A 27 0.01 15.81 14.13
N LYS A 28 1.04 16.16 13.35
CA LYS A 28 1.67 15.23 12.40
C LYS A 28 2.34 14.07 13.12
N ASP A 29 3.05 14.32 14.23
CA ASP A 29 3.68 13.27 15.05
C ASP A 29 2.64 12.34 15.69
N GLU A 30 1.56 12.91 16.26
CA GLU A 30 0.43 12.14 16.80
C GLU A 30 -0.25 11.31 15.71
N LEU A 31 -0.41 11.87 14.51
CA LEU A 31 -0.95 11.16 13.36
C LEU A 31 -0.04 10.00 12.92
N ALA A 32 1.28 10.19 12.90
CA ALA A 32 2.24 9.14 12.58
C ALA A 32 2.10 7.95 13.53
N LEU A 33 1.97 8.20 14.84
CA LEU A 33 1.76 7.15 15.83
C LEU A 33 0.41 6.45 15.61
N LEU A 34 -0.66 7.20 15.39
CA LEU A 34 -1.98 6.64 15.13
C LEU A 34 -2.00 5.75 13.87
N ILE A 35 -1.31 6.18 12.79
CA ILE A 35 -1.17 5.36 11.57
C ILE A 35 -0.39 4.06 11.87
N ALA A 36 0.69 4.16 12.65
CA ALA A 36 1.48 2.99 13.03
C ALA A 36 0.68 1.97 13.86
N GLU A 37 -0.24 2.43 14.73
CA GLU A 37 -1.08 1.58 15.58
C GLU A 37 -2.33 1.08 14.85
N ARG A 38 -2.97 1.94 14.05
CA ARG A 38 -4.26 1.66 13.38
C ARG A 38 -4.12 1.18 11.94
N VAL A 39 -2.88 1.13 11.44
CA VAL A 39 -2.52 0.63 10.10
C VAL A 39 -2.92 1.61 8.98
N VAL A 40 -4.15 2.10 8.96
CA VAL A 40 -4.65 3.09 8.00
C VAL A 40 -5.59 4.08 8.67
N VAL A 41 -5.45 5.36 8.29
CA VAL A 41 -6.28 6.47 8.78
C VAL A 41 -6.89 7.22 7.59
N PHE A 42 -8.18 7.55 7.70
CA PHE A 42 -8.98 8.15 6.64
C PHE A 42 -9.44 9.56 7.02
N PHE A 43 -9.54 10.40 5.99
CA PHE A 43 -9.95 11.81 6.11
C PHE A 43 -10.87 12.15 4.95
N ARG A 44 -12.16 12.39 5.23
CA ARG A 44 -13.09 12.89 4.23
C ARG A 44 -13.03 14.42 4.14
N ASP A 45 -13.57 14.95 3.07
CA ASP A 45 -13.75 16.41 2.86
C ASP A 45 -12.44 17.21 3.01
N GLN A 46 -11.38 16.73 2.37
CA GLN A 46 -10.09 17.37 2.37
C GLN A 46 -9.95 18.37 1.22
N LYS A 47 -9.53 19.59 1.55
CA LYS A 47 -9.08 20.58 0.58
C LYS A 47 -7.55 20.52 0.54
N LEU A 48 -7.02 19.60 -0.25
CA LEU A 48 -5.60 19.29 -0.26
C LEU A 48 -5.02 19.49 -1.67
N SER A 49 -4.09 20.45 -1.78
CA SER A 49 -3.34 20.62 -3.02
C SER A 49 -2.24 19.55 -3.15
N PRO A 50 -1.78 19.22 -4.37
CA PRO A 50 -0.63 18.34 -4.56
C PRO A 50 0.63 18.79 -3.80
N GLN A 51 0.87 20.12 -3.68
CA GLN A 51 1.98 20.66 -2.91
C GLN A 51 1.81 20.35 -1.41
N ALA A 52 0.65 20.60 -0.84
CA ALA A 52 0.40 20.32 0.59
C ALA A 52 0.47 18.81 0.90
N GLN A 53 0.04 17.96 -0.05
CA GLN A 53 0.22 16.52 0.07
C GLN A 53 1.71 16.13 0.05
N TRP A 54 2.48 16.75 -0.82
CA TRP A 54 3.92 16.54 -0.95
C TRP A 54 4.67 17.00 0.30
N ASP A 55 4.35 18.20 0.83
CA ASP A 55 4.93 18.77 2.05
C ASP A 55 4.68 17.87 3.27
N LEU A 56 3.47 17.28 3.36
CA LEU A 56 3.16 16.32 4.43
C LEU A 56 3.99 15.03 4.29
N GLY A 57 4.20 14.55 3.07
CA GLY A 57 5.06 13.40 2.80
C GLY A 57 6.52 13.68 3.17
N ASP A 58 7.05 14.85 2.80
CA ASP A 58 8.42 15.27 3.09
C ASP A 58 8.67 15.43 4.60
N TYR A 59 7.66 15.85 5.36
CA TYR A 59 7.72 15.89 6.83
C TYR A 59 8.02 14.51 7.44
N TYR A 60 7.45 13.45 6.87
CA TYR A 60 7.65 12.08 7.38
C TYR A 60 8.93 11.41 6.87
N GLY A 61 9.61 12.00 5.90
CA GLY A 61 10.91 11.51 5.41
C GLY A 61 11.08 11.65 3.90
N ASN A 62 12.13 11.05 3.38
CA ASN A 62 12.44 11.10 1.95
C ASN A 62 11.31 10.49 1.12
N ILE A 63 10.76 11.29 0.19
CA ILE A 63 9.69 10.86 -0.68
C ILE A 63 10.22 9.87 -1.71
N GLU A 64 9.58 8.71 -1.81
CA GLU A 64 9.87 7.71 -2.83
C GLU A 64 9.37 8.20 -4.20
N VAL A 65 10.24 8.12 -5.19
CA VAL A 65 9.91 8.50 -6.56
C VAL A 65 9.76 7.25 -7.42
N HIS A 66 8.53 6.85 -7.70
CA HIS A 66 8.27 5.69 -8.53
C HIS A 66 8.83 5.91 -9.95
N PRO A 67 9.75 5.05 -10.44
CA PRO A 67 10.51 5.32 -11.66
C PRO A 67 9.67 5.30 -12.94
N GLN A 68 8.48 4.76 -12.91
CA GLN A 68 7.62 4.51 -14.07
C GLN A 68 6.23 5.14 -13.96
N ALA A 69 5.90 5.80 -12.84
CA ALA A 69 4.62 6.47 -12.67
C ALA A 69 4.74 7.96 -13.03
N PRO A 70 3.71 8.56 -13.65
CA PRO A 70 3.69 9.99 -13.90
C PRO A 70 3.60 10.77 -12.58
N HIS A 71 4.26 11.91 -12.53
CA HIS A 71 4.29 12.82 -11.39
C HIS A 71 3.63 14.15 -11.72
N VAL A 72 3.14 14.83 -10.70
CA VAL A 72 2.78 16.23 -10.81
C VAL A 72 4.03 17.03 -11.18
N THR A 73 3.92 17.93 -12.16
CA THR A 73 5.04 18.74 -12.61
C THR A 73 5.65 19.54 -11.46
N GLY A 74 6.96 19.39 -11.26
CA GLY A 74 7.69 20.04 -10.16
C GLY A 74 7.61 19.32 -8.80
N LEU A 75 6.83 18.25 -8.67
CA LEU A 75 6.65 17.51 -7.43
C LEU A 75 7.00 16.03 -7.62
N PRO A 76 8.29 15.66 -7.66
CA PRO A 76 8.70 14.28 -7.83
C PRO A 76 8.19 13.43 -6.64
N GLY A 77 7.59 12.28 -6.94
CA GLY A 77 6.97 11.41 -5.95
C GLY A 77 5.47 11.66 -5.70
N ALA A 78 4.93 12.84 -6.08
CA ALA A 78 3.48 13.04 -6.16
C ALA A 78 2.95 12.36 -7.43
N THR A 79 2.64 11.07 -7.31
CA THR A 79 2.21 10.22 -8.43
C THR A 79 0.78 10.52 -8.82
N VAL A 80 0.50 10.63 -10.12
CA VAL A 80 -0.84 10.84 -10.65
C VAL A 80 -1.42 9.52 -11.16
N ILE A 81 -2.57 9.13 -10.61
CA ILE A 81 -3.35 7.97 -11.03
C ILE A 81 -4.57 8.45 -11.80
N TRP A 82 -4.40 8.70 -13.10
CA TRP A 82 -5.47 9.14 -13.98
C TRP A 82 -5.17 8.71 -15.43
N ASN A 83 -6.04 7.91 -16.00
CA ASN A 83 -5.80 7.32 -17.33
C ASN A 83 -5.61 8.35 -18.45
N ASP A 84 -6.38 9.44 -18.42
CA ASP A 84 -6.33 10.47 -19.46
C ASP A 84 -5.14 11.46 -19.29
N TYR A 85 -4.50 11.46 -18.12
CA TYR A 85 -3.38 12.38 -17.84
C TYR A 85 -2.19 12.16 -18.78
N LYS A 86 -1.93 10.92 -19.14
CA LYS A 86 -0.87 10.53 -20.09
C LYS A 86 -1.10 11.16 -21.46
N ILE A 87 -2.33 11.13 -21.94
CA ILE A 87 -2.73 11.63 -23.25
C ILE A 87 -2.63 13.16 -23.29
N LYS A 88 -3.08 13.84 -22.23
CA LYS A 88 -3.11 15.31 -22.16
C LYS A 88 -1.76 15.96 -21.98
N GLN A 89 -0.79 15.29 -21.36
CA GLN A 89 0.55 15.82 -21.12
C GLN A 89 1.54 15.54 -22.25
N GLY A 90 1.12 14.86 -23.33
CA GLY A 90 2.03 14.42 -24.39
C GLY A 90 3.15 13.50 -23.88
N LEU A 91 3.01 12.99 -22.67
CA LEU A 91 3.89 12.01 -22.09
C LEU A 91 3.57 10.69 -22.78
N ASP A 92 4.23 10.44 -23.91
CA ASP A 92 4.37 9.11 -24.49
C ASP A 92 5.28 8.29 -23.54
N LEU A 93 4.82 8.18 -22.32
CA LEU A 93 5.31 7.16 -21.41
C LEU A 93 4.83 5.87 -22.03
N ASN A 94 5.74 5.16 -22.68
CA ASN A 94 5.54 3.82 -23.18
C ASN A 94 5.24 2.87 -22.01
N PHE A 95 4.12 3.14 -21.30
CA PHE A 95 3.54 2.28 -20.28
C PHE A 95 3.05 0.95 -20.86
N ASN A 96 3.09 0.79 -22.19
CA ASN A 96 2.94 -0.50 -22.85
C ASN A 96 3.99 -1.53 -22.40
N ASN A 97 5.10 -1.07 -21.80
CA ASN A 97 6.08 -1.94 -21.14
C ASN A 97 5.89 -2.10 -19.63
N ILE A 98 5.01 -1.32 -18.99
CA ILE A 98 4.45 -1.72 -17.72
C ILE A 98 3.35 -2.73 -18.09
N ASN A 99 3.72 -3.97 -18.15
CA ASN A 99 2.79 -5.07 -18.11
C ASN A 99 2.16 -5.06 -16.69
N PHE A 100 1.20 -4.16 -16.46
CA PHE A 100 0.18 -4.36 -15.45
C PHE A 100 -0.65 -5.56 -15.88
N GLY A 101 -0.01 -6.73 -16.03
CA GLY A 101 -0.53 -7.94 -16.63
C GLY A 101 -1.94 -7.71 -17.11
N ASN A 102 -2.15 -7.68 -18.40
CA ASN A 102 -3.39 -7.32 -19.07
C ASN A 102 -4.36 -6.50 -18.18
N TRP A 103 -4.39 -5.17 -18.31
CA TRP A 103 -5.20 -4.26 -17.47
C TRP A 103 -6.67 -4.70 -17.38
N ASP A 104 -7.17 -5.37 -18.42
CA ASP A 104 -8.50 -5.98 -18.42
C ASP A 104 -8.58 -7.18 -17.46
N SER A 105 -7.50 -7.93 -17.26
CA SER A 105 -7.47 -9.02 -16.26
C SER A 105 -7.37 -8.49 -14.82
N VAL A 106 -6.91 -7.25 -14.62
CA VAL A 106 -6.94 -6.57 -13.32
C VAL A 106 -8.34 -5.99 -13.06
N ARG A 107 -9.01 -5.44 -14.08
CA ARG A 107 -10.40 -4.94 -13.98
C ARG A 107 -11.42 -6.05 -13.73
N HIS A 108 -11.16 -7.22 -14.31
CA HIS A 108 -12.02 -8.40 -14.17
C HIS A 108 -11.17 -9.59 -13.74
N PRO A 109 -10.61 -9.57 -12.53
CA PRO A 109 -9.78 -10.67 -12.07
C PRO A 109 -10.61 -11.95 -12.12
N ALA A 110 -10.03 -13.00 -12.70
CA ALA A 110 -10.62 -14.33 -12.62
C ALA A 110 -10.90 -14.70 -11.15
N ILE A 111 -11.91 -15.53 -10.92
CA ILE A 111 -12.29 -15.98 -9.57
C ILE A 111 -11.04 -16.41 -8.80
N GLY A 112 -10.82 -15.81 -7.63
CA GLY A 112 -9.69 -16.10 -6.76
C GLY A 112 -8.39 -15.31 -7.06
N ASN A 113 -8.39 -14.41 -8.02
CA ASN A 113 -7.22 -13.56 -8.28
C ASN A 113 -7.16 -12.42 -7.26
N ASN A 114 -6.49 -12.65 -6.15
CA ASN A 114 -6.26 -11.66 -5.11
C ASN A 114 -5.05 -10.80 -5.44
N VAL A 115 -5.27 -9.50 -5.60
CA VAL A 115 -4.23 -8.49 -5.84
C VAL A 115 -3.78 -7.80 -4.55
N TRP A 116 -3.90 -8.47 -3.41
CA TRP A 116 -3.38 -7.97 -2.14
C TRP A 116 -1.88 -7.77 -2.21
N HIS A 117 -1.41 -6.57 -1.93
CA HIS A 117 0.01 -6.24 -2.00
C HIS A 117 0.41 -5.18 -0.97
N THR A 118 1.69 -5.13 -0.71
CA THR A 118 2.39 -4.04 -0.03
C THR A 118 3.23 -3.32 -1.06
N ASP A 119 3.15 -2.00 -1.13
CA ASP A 119 3.92 -1.23 -2.11
C ASP A 119 5.42 -1.40 -1.90
N LEU A 120 6.13 -1.62 -3.02
CA LEU A 120 7.59 -1.62 -3.07
C LEU A 120 8.30 -2.48 -2.01
N VAL A 121 7.65 -3.54 -1.51
CA VAL A 121 8.22 -4.41 -0.46
C VAL A 121 9.53 -5.07 -0.89
N HIS A 122 9.82 -5.13 -2.18
CA HIS A 122 11.05 -5.63 -2.78
C HIS A 122 12.21 -4.62 -2.74
N GLU A 123 11.97 -3.38 -2.32
CA GLU A 123 13.04 -2.41 -2.19
C GLU A 123 13.93 -2.72 -0.97
N ARG A 124 15.16 -2.18 -0.99
CA ARG A 124 16.10 -2.32 0.12
C ARG A 124 15.53 -1.72 1.40
N GLN A 125 14.89 -0.58 1.27
CA GLN A 125 14.14 0.12 2.31
C GLN A 125 12.76 0.45 1.74
N PRO A 126 11.75 -0.40 1.98
CA PRO A 126 10.38 -0.13 1.57
C PRO A 126 9.86 1.18 2.15
N ALA A 127 8.96 1.85 1.42
CA ALA A 127 8.30 3.06 1.90
C ALA A 127 7.64 2.83 3.27
N GLY A 128 7.75 3.82 4.16
CA GLY A 128 7.12 3.78 5.48
C GLY A 128 5.63 4.06 5.39
N TYR A 129 5.27 5.22 4.85
CA TYR A 129 3.88 5.64 4.66
C TYR A 129 3.54 5.77 3.19
N THR A 130 2.28 5.48 2.87
CA THR A 130 1.67 5.80 1.57
C THR A 130 0.46 6.70 1.82
N HIS A 131 0.35 7.78 1.04
CA HIS A 131 -0.76 8.72 1.08
C HIS A 131 -1.48 8.73 -0.27
N LEU A 132 -2.72 8.30 -0.30
CA LEU A 132 -3.61 8.38 -1.44
C LEU A 132 -4.65 9.47 -1.21
N HIS A 133 -4.76 10.41 -2.15
CA HIS A 133 -5.80 11.43 -2.18
C HIS A 133 -6.64 11.29 -3.46
N LEU A 134 -7.95 11.23 -3.32
CA LEU A 134 -8.89 11.10 -4.44
C LEU A 134 -9.72 12.37 -4.57
N ASP A 135 -9.53 13.08 -5.68
CA ASP A 135 -10.36 14.23 -6.09
C ASP A 135 -11.60 13.79 -6.88
N ALA A 136 -11.48 12.67 -7.60
CA ALA A 136 -12.56 12.08 -8.39
C ALA A 136 -12.88 10.67 -7.84
N ILE A 137 -14.14 10.45 -7.53
CA ILE A 137 -14.64 9.24 -6.90
C ILE A 137 -15.84 8.75 -7.71
N PRO A 138 -15.94 7.45 -8.07
CA PRO A 138 -17.13 6.92 -8.72
C PRO A 138 -18.34 7.02 -7.78
N GLU A 139 -19.52 7.16 -8.34
CA GLU A 139 -20.78 7.24 -7.56
C GLU A 139 -21.00 5.96 -6.74
N THR A 140 -20.66 4.82 -7.32
CA THR A 140 -20.76 3.51 -6.69
C THR A 140 -19.52 2.68 -6.99
N GLY A 141 -19.10 1.83 -6.03
CA GLY A 141 -17.92 0.99 -6.16
C GLY A 141 -16.59 1.75 -6.02
N GLY A 142 -15.53 1.11 -6.46
CA GLY A 142 -14.16 1.67 -6.39
C GLY A 142 -13.57 1.74 -5.00
N ASP A 143 -14.11 0.99 -4.06
CA ASP A 143 -13.60 0.91 -2.69
C ASP A 143 -12.16 0.40 -2.66
N THR A 144 -11.47 0.69 -1.57
CA THR A 144 -10.17 0.09 -1.27
C THR A 144 -10.25 -0.69 0.03
N MET A 145 -9.50 -1.77 0.12
CA MET A 145 -9.43 -2.62 1.30
C MET A 145 -8.00 -2.67 1.84
N TRP A 146 -7.87 -2.77 3.16
CA TRP A 146 -6.60 -2.94 3.87
C TRP A 146 -6.66 -4.13 4.83
N ILE A 147 -5.49 -4.76 5.05
CA ILE A 147 -5.26 -5.82 6.03
C ILE A 147 -4.27 -5.32 7.07
N SER A 148 -4.49 -5.67 8.34
CA SER A 148 -3.49 -5.51 9.41
C SER A 148 -2.55 -6.72 9.44
N ASN A 149 -1.29 -6.51 9.08
CA ASN A 149 -0.26 -7.55 9.19
C ASN A 149 0.16 -7.84 10.64
N TYR A 150 -0.11 -6.93 11.58
CA TYR A 150 -0.03 -7.19 13.03
C TYR A 150 -1.03 -8.26 13.44
N ALA A 151 -2.30 -8.01 13.13
CA ALA A 151 -3.37 -8.93 13.48
C ALA A 151 -3.24 -10.28 12.76
N ALA A 152 -2.69 -10.30 11.55
CA ALA A 152 -2.34 -11.54 10.87
C ALA A 152 -1.28 -12.35 11.63
N TYR A 153 -0.23 -11.67 12.13
CA TYR A 153 0.77 -12.31 12.98
C TYR A 153 0.18 -12.85 14.29
N ASP A 154 -0.72 -12.08 14.91
CA ASP A 154 -1.34 -12.47 16.19
C ASP A 154 -2.21 -13.73 16.08
N LYS A 155 -2.78 -14.01 14.89
CA LYS A 155 -3.55 -15.23 14.62
C LYS A 155 -2.73 -16.53 14.63
N LEU A 156 -1.41 -16.43 14.53
CA LEU A 156 -0.53 -17.60 14.54
C LEU A 156 -0.37 -18.15 15.96
N SER A 157 -0.28 -19.47 16.10
CA SER A 157 0.09 -20.10 17.35
C SER A 157 1.52 -19.75 17.76
N ASP A 158 1.83 -19.82 19.04
CA ASP A 158 3.17 -19.53 19.56
C ASP A 158 4.24 -20.45 18.95
N GLU A 159 3.91 -21.71 18.70
CA GLU A 159 4.83 -22.64 18.06
C GLU A 159 5.11 -22.27 16.61
N PHE A 160 4.11 -21.78 15.88
CA PHE A 160 4.29 -21.34 14.52
C PHE A 160 5.04 -20.01 14.46
N LYS A 161 4.80 -19.10 15.42
CA LYS A 161 5.60 -17.86 15.59
C LYS A 161 7.07 -18.17 15.83
N LYS A 162 7.38 -19.14 16.69
CA LYS A 162 8.77 -19.62 16.93
C LYS A 162 9.39 -20.22 15.65
N PHE A 163 8.61 -21.00 14.90
CA PHE A 163 9.08 -21.56 13.63
C PHE A 163 9.45 -20.48 12.62
N LEU A 164 8.70 -19.37 12.56
CA LEU A 164 8.96 -18.25 11.63
C LEU A 164 10.09 -17.33 12.10
N ASP A 165 10.43 -17.34 13.38
CA ASP A 165 11.42 -16.41 13.94
C ASP A 165 12.78 -16.57 13.24
N GLY A 166 13.36 -15.44 12.84
CA GLY A 166 14.62 -15.40 12.10
C GLY A 166 14.57 -15.87 10.65
N LYS A 167 13.46 -16.43 10.16
CA LYS A 167 13.33 -16.83 8.76
C LYS A 167 13.27 -15.63 7.82
N LYS A 168 13.87 -15.80 6.65
CA LYS A 168 13.92 -14.79 5.59
C LYS A 168 13.27 -15.33 4.33
N ALA A 169 12.67 -14.43 3.57
CA ALA A 169 12.11 -14.75 2.27
C ALA A 169 12.71 -13.86 1.16
N VAL A 170 12.56 -14.32 -0.05
CA VAL A 170 12.88 -13.59 -1.28
C VAL A 170 11.64 -12.85 -1.75
N TYR A 171 11.80 -11.56 -1.99
CA TYR A 171 10.79 -10.67 -2.53
C TYR A 171 11.23 -10.21 -3.92
N VAL A 172 10.33 -10.36 -4.88
CA VAL A 172 10.59 -10.02 -6.29
C VAL A 172 9.59 -8.95 -6.71
N SER A 173 10.08 -7.91 -7.38
CA SER A 173 9.20 -6.84 -7.88
C SER A 173 8.11 -7.39 -8.80
N ALA A 174 6.88 -6.86 -8.70
CA ALA A 174 5.79 -7.22 -9.60
C ALA A 174 6.13 -6.84 -11.06
N HIS A 175 6.82 -5.72 -11.23
CA HIS A 175 7.25 -5.19 -12.53
C HIS A 175 8.75 -5.32 -12.75
N SER A 176 9.17 -5.28 -14.02
CA SER A 176 10.57 -5.15 -14.39
C SER A 176 10.94 -3.67 -14.50
N TYR A 177 12.11 -3.31 -14.00
CA TYR A 177 12.63 -1.94 -14.01
C TYR A 177 13.88 -1.86 -14.88
N LEU A 178 14.06 -0.72 -15.57
CA LEU A 178 15.32 -0.41 -16.21
C LEU A 178 16.36 -0.05 -15.14
N ASN A 179 17.50 -0.74 -15.19
CA ASN A 179 18.62 -0.37 -14.35
C ASN A 179 19.26 0.92 -14.90
N ARG A 180 19.21 2.01 -14.13
CA ARG A 180 19.81 3.29 -14.53
C ARG A 180 21.33 3.21 -14.76
N LYS A 181 22.00 2.23 -14.12
CA LYS A 181 23.47 2.01 -14.28
C LYS A 181 23.82 1.07 -15.43
N ASP A 182 22.85 0.30 -15.93
CA ASP A 182 23.00 -0.62 -17.05
C ASP A 182 21.73 -0.63 -17.91
N PRO A 183 21.44 0.44 -18.64
CA PRO A 183 20.24 0.54 -19.45
C PRO A 183 20.23 -0.43 -20.64
N LEU A 184 21.42 -0.86 -21.10
CA LEU A 184 21.56 -1.82 -22.21
C LEU A 184 21.23 -3.27 -21.80
N GLY A 185 21.26 -3.56 -20.50
CA GLY A 185 20.88 -4.86 -19.97
C GLY A 185 19.38 -5.16 -20.01
N GLY A 186 18.56 -4.21 -20.44
CA GLY A 186 17.10 -4.31 -20.50
C GLY A 186 16.43 -4.32 -19.13
N PRO A 187 15.08 -4.30 -19.10
CA PRO A 187 14.34 -4.31 -17.85
C PRO A 187 14.47 -5.66 -17.12
N LYS A 188 14.76 -5.61 -15.82
CA LYS A 188 14.88 -6.77 -14.95
C LYS A 188 14.01 -6.61 -13.72
N LYS A 189 13.52 -7.73 -13.17
CA LYS A 189 12.88 -7.73 -11.87
C LYS A 189 13.92 -7.47 -10.77
N VAL A 190 13.51 -6.70 -9.76
CA VAL A 190 14.31 -6.44 -8.56
C VAL A 190 14.02 -7.56 -7.55
N GLU A 191 15.08 -8.16 -7.03
CA GLU A 191 15.00 -9.20 -5.99
C GLU A 191 15.72 -8.74 -4.73
N ARG A 192 15.10 -8.94 -3.57
CA ARG A 192 15.67 -8.67 -2.25
C ARG A 192 15.28 -9.75 -1.26
N ILE A 193 16.11 -9.88 -0.23
CA ILE A 193 15.88 -10.79 0.88
C ILE A 193 15.52 -9.96 2.11
N HIS A 194 14.39 -10.29 2.73
CA HIS A 194 13.92 -9.64 3.95
C HIS A 194 13.40 -10.67 4.97
N PRO A 195 13.38 -10.33 6.27
CA PRO A 195 12.73 -11.19 7.28
C PRO A 195 11.23 -11.35 7.00
N LEU A 196 10.69 -12.55 7.27
CA LEU A 196 9.25 -12.84 7.21
C LEU A 196 8.47 -12.17 8.34
N VAL A 197 9.08 -12.12 9.52
CA VAL A 197 8.54 -11.43 10.69
C VAL A 197 9.45 -10.24 10.97
N ARG A 198 8.84 -9.08 11.11
CA ARG A 198 9.55 -7.84 11.42
C ARG A 198 8.95 -7.19 12.65
N THR A 199 9.71 -6.31 13.29
CA THR A 199 9.26 -5.47 14.39
C THR A 199 9.12 -4.04 13.91
N HIS A 200 7.99 -3.41 14.17
CA HIS A 200 7.76 -2.02 13.81
C HIS A 200 8.56 -1.09 14.73
N PRO A 201 9.28 -0.11 14.20
CA PRO A 201 10.24 0.69 14.99
C PRO A 201 9.58 1.60 16.02
N ALA A 202 8.34 2.06 15.79
CA ALA A 202 7.65 2.95 16.71
C ALA A 202 6.80 2.20 17.74
N THR A 203 6.05 1.17 17.32
CA THR A 203 5.17 0.42 18.22
C THR A 203 5.85 -0.73 18.96
N GLY A 204 6.96 -1.24 18.43
CA GLY A 204 7.60 -2.47 18.93
C GLY A 204 6.83 -3.74 18.60
N TRP A 205 5.71 -3.66 17.88
CA TRP A 205 4.86 -4.80 17.57
C TRP A 205 5.43 -5.62 16.41
N LYS A 206 5.30 -6.93 16.51
CA LYS A 206 5.68 -7.85 15.43
C LYS A 206 4.57 -7.93 14.37
N TYR A 207 4.97 -8.11 13.11
CA TYR A 207 4.04 -8.25 11.99
C TYR A 207 4.55 -9.24 10.94
N LEU A 208 3.63 -9.81 10.17
CA LEU A 208 3.95 -10.63 9.00
C LEU A 208 4.28 -9.72 7.82
N ALA A 209 5.50 -9.83 7.28
CA ALA A 209 5.91 -9.06 6.12
C ALA A 209 5.79 -9.90 4.84
N VAL A 210 4.62 -10.49 4.58
CA VAL A 210 4.37 -11.34 3.40
C VAL A 210 3.24 -10.80 2.56
N ASN A 211 3.32 -10.99 1.25
CA ASN A 211 2.19 -10.83 0.33
C ASN A 211 2.36 -11.77 -0.88
N ARG A 212 1.26 -12.23 -1.44
CA ARG A 212 1.24 -13.22 -2.53
C ARG A 212 1.87 -12.70 -3.82
N VAL A 213 1.82 -11.40 -4.06
CA VAL A 213 2.30 -10.79 -5.32
C VAL A 213 3.82 -10.79 -5.42
N MET A 214 4.52 -10.57 -4.28
CA MET A 214 5.97 -10.32 -4.32
C MET A 214 6.79 -11.30 -3.48
N THR A 215 6.20 -12.02 -2.51
CA THR A 215 6.95 -13.00 -1.70
C THR A 215 6.99 -14.34 -2.43
N THR A 216 8.19 -14.79 -2.82
CA THR A 216 8.32 -15.92 -3.75
C THR A 216 8.81 -17.21 -3.11
N ARG A 217 9.70 -17.14 -2.12
CA ARG A 217 10.23 -18.33 -1.45
C ARG A 217 10.83 -18.01 -0.09
N ILE A 218 10.79 -18.97 0.82
CA ILE A 218 11.44 -18.91 2.14
C ILE A 218 12.82 -19.56 2.04
N LEU A 219 13.85 -18.86 2.53
CA LEU A 219 15.20 -19.39 2.54
C LEU A 219 15.35 -20.51 3.56
N GLY A 220 16.09 -21.55 3.20
CA GLY A 220 16.37 -22.69 4.08
C GLY A 220 15.28 -23.76 4.11
N LEU A 221 14.19 -23.58 3.35
CA LEU A 221 13.17 -24.60 3.13
C LEU A 221 13.29 -25.16 1.70
N SER A 222 12.88 -26.41 1.51
CA SER A 222 12.68 -26.96 0.18
C SER A 222 11.55 -26.20 -0.55
N PRO A 223 11.47 -26.25 -1.90
CA PRO A 223 10.41 -25.55 -2.63
C PRO A 223 9.01 -25.91 -2.15
N ILE A 224 8.74 -27.19 -1.94
CA ILE A 224 7.44 -27.69 -1.47
C ILE A 224 7.08 -27.18 -0.07
N GLU A 225 8.04 -27.18 0.85
CA GLU A 225 7.83 -26.64 2.21
C GLU A 225 7.61 -25.13 2.18
N SER A 226 8.40 -24.42 1.40
CA SER A 226 8.28 -22.97 1.22
C SER A 226 6.89 -22.61 0.67
N ASP A 227 6.42 -23.30 -0.37
CA ASP A 227 5.11 -23.06 -0.97
C ASP A 227 3.98 -23.35 0.02
N MET A 228 4.07 -24.45 0.76
CA MET A 228 3.08 -24.81 1.80
C MET A 228 2.99 -23.71 2.88
N VAL A 229 4.12 -23.28 3.42
CA VAL A 229 4.16 -22.25 4.47
C VAL A 229 3.68 -20.91 3.93
N LEU A 230 4.14 -20.47 2.75
CA LEU A 230 3.74 -19.18 2.16
C LEU A 230 2.26 -19.16 1.84
N ASN A 231 1.70 -20.23 1.25
CA ASN A 231 0.27 -20.30 0.97
C ASN A 231 -0.58 -20.21 2.25
N PHE A 232 -0.16 -20.87 3.31
CA PHE A 232 -0.82 -20.75 4.61
C PHE A 232 -0.76 -19.30 5.13
N LEU A 233 0.40 -18.64 5.09
CA LEU A 233 0.56 -17.26 5.55
C LEU A 233 -0.24 -16.26 4.70
N PHE A 234 -0.29 -16.46 3.38
CA PHE A 234 -1.13 -15.65 2.50
C PHE A 234 -2.61 -15.81 2.86
N ASP A 235 -3.05 -17.04 3.09
CA ASP A 235 -4.44 -17.34 3.48
C ASP A 235 -4.78 -16.73 4.85
N VAL A 236 -3.86 -16.72 5.81
CA VAL A 236 -4.04 -16.02 7.08
C VAL A 236 -4.29 -14.53 6.88
N CYS A 237 -3.57 -13.89 5.96
CA CYS A 237 -3.80 -12.48 5.63
C CYS A 237 -5.12 -12.27 4.86
N GLU A 238 -5.33 -13.03 3.79
CA GLU A 238 -6.34 -12.74 2.76
C GLU A 238 -7.75 -13.23 3.11
N LYS A 239 -7.88 -14.30 3.91
CA LYS A 239 -9.16 -14.98 4.18
C LYS A 239 -9.79 -14.63 5.53
N ASN A 240 -9.17 -13.81 6.35
CA ASN A 240 -9.69 -13.42 7.66
C ASN A 240 -10.31 -12.02 7.62
N ALA A 241 -11.63 -11.93 7.54
CA ALA A 241 -12.34 -10.66 7.42
C ALA A 241 -12.21 -9.75 8.66
N ASP A 242 -11.99 -10.33 9.84
CA ASP A 242 -11.85 -9.60 11.11
C ASP A 242 -10.56 -8.77 11.24
N ILE A 243 -9.59 -9.00 10.35
CA ILE A 243 -8.35 -8.21 10.27
C ILE A 243 -8.32 -7.28 9.07
N GLN A 244 -9.46 -7.09 8.41
CA GLN A 244 -9.59 -6.29 7.20
C GLN A 244 -10.54 -5.12 7.44
N VAL A 245 -10.31 -4.02 6.71
CA VAL A 245 -11.24 -2.91 6.58
C VAL A 245 -11.48 -2.64 5.10
N ARG A 246 -12.76 -2.43 4.73
CA ARG A 246 -13.17 -1.93 3.42
C ARG A 246 -13.64 -0.49 3.58
N PHE A 247 -13.06 0.41 2.82
CA PHE A 247 -13.39 1.82 2.88
C PHE A 247 -14.05 2.28 1.59
N LYS A 248 -15.25 2.82 1.73
CA LYS A 248 -15.98 3.47 0.66
C LYS A 248 -15.54 4.92 0.56
N TRP A 249 -14.99 5.30 -0.58
CA TRP A 249 -14.61 6.67 -0.87
C TRP A 249 -15.85 7.53 -1.09
N THR A 250 -16.03 8.55 -0.27
CA THR A 250 -17.14 9.51 -0.41
C THR A 250 -16.69 10.88 0.09
N ASN A 251 -17.21 11.93 -0.55
CA ASN A 251 -17.11 13.31 -0.07
C ASN A 251 -18.51 13.79 0.28
N THR A 252 -18.63 14.62 1.29
CA THR A 252 -19.89 15.29 1.65
C THR A 252 -19.95 16.71 1.09
N LYS A 253 -18.82 17.24 0.60
CA LYS A 253 -18.67 18.61 0.09
C LYS A 253 -18.17 18.60 -1.35
N PRO A 254 -18.88 19.25 -2.30
CA PRO A 254 -18.39 19.42 -3.66
C PRO A 254 -17.02 20.12 -3.71
N GLY A 255 -16.11 19.64 -4.55
CA GLY A 255 -14.76 20.18 -4.71
C GLY A 255 -13.76 19.84 -3.60
N TYR A 256 -14.13 18.93 -2.69
CA TYR A 256 -13.25 18.34 -1.71
C TYR A 256 -12.94 16.89 -2.09
N GLY A 257 -11.74 16.43 -1.72
CA GLY A 257 -11.32 15.04 -1.90
C GLY A 257 -11.38 14.23 -0.61
N THR A 258 -11.02 12.96 -0.70
CA THR A 258 -10.87 12.05 0.44
C THR A 258 -9.47 11.47 0.43
N SER A 259 -8.82 11.46 1.59
CA SER A 259 -7.48 10.93 1.81
C SER A 259 -7.48 9.66 2.64
N ALA A 260 -6.56 8.75 2.32
CA ALA A 260 -6.13 7.67 3.21
C ALA A 260 -4.62 7.72 3.35
N ILE A 261 -4.12 7.58 4.57
CA ILE A 261 -2.70 7.44 4.87
C ILE A 261 -2.51 6.13 5.62
N TRP A 262 -1.62 5.26 5.13
CA TRP A 262 -1.37 3.99 5.79
C TRP A 262 0.12 3.70 5.98
N ASP A 263 0.40 2.92 7.00
CA ASP A 263 1.74 2.38 7.18
C ASP A 263 1.91 1.18 6.24
N ASN A 264 2.69 1.41 5.20
CA ASN A 264 2.93 0.44 4.15
C ASN A 264 3.70 -0.80 4.65
N ARG A 265 4.44 -0.69 5.75
CA ARG A 265 5.23 -1.78 6.32
C ARG A 265 4.35 -2.88 6.92
N VAL A 266 3.22 -2.47 7.52
CA VAL A 266 2.35 -3.32 8.34
C VAL A 266 0.98 -3.56 7.72
N SER A 267 0.83 -3.21 6.45
CA SER A 267 -0.41 -3.37 5.70
C SER A 267 -0.22 -4.10 4.38
N GLN A 268 -1.31 -4.68 3.92
CA GLN A 268 -1.54 -4.96 2.51
C GLN A 268 -2.81 -4.24 2.10
N HIS A 269 -2.89 -3.86 0.85
CA HIS A 269 -4.10 -3.23 0.33
C HIS A 269 -4.45 -3.77 -1.06
N ARG A 270 -5.71 -3.53 -1.47
CA ARG A 270 -6.21 -3.82 -2.81
C ARG A 270 -7.35 -2.89 -3.18
N ASN A 271 -7.47 -2.60 -4.46
CA ASN A 271 -8.63 -1.93 -5.02
C ASN A 271 -9.75 -2.92 -5.28
N VAL A 272 -11.00 -2.49 -5.12
CA VAL A 272 -12.18 -3.23 -5.52
C VAL A 272 -12.66 -2.68 -6.86
N TRP A 273 -12.54 -3.50 -7.90
CA TRP A 273 -12.89 -3.13 -9.28
C TRP A 273 -14.34 -3.47 -9.58
N ASP A 274 -15.26 -2.79 -8.91
CA ASP A 274 -16.71 -2.98 -9.01
C ASP A 274 -17.45 -1.72 -9.48
N HIS A 275 -16.77 -0.87 -10.26
CA HIS A 275 -17.34 0.37 -10.79
C HIS A 275 -17.15 0.45 -12.30
N GLU A 276 -18.14 1.05 -12.96
CA GLU A 276 -18.07 1.46 -14.36
C GLU A 276 -17.74 2.97 -14.39
N GLY A 277 -16.76 3.34 -15.17
CA GLY A 277 -16.38 4.74 -15.33
C GLY A 277 -14.89 4.91 -15.64
N LYS A 278 -14.64 6.06 -16.26
CA LYS A 278 -13.28 6.47 -16.69
C LYS A 278 -12.50 7.05 -15.53
#